data_3ae2a5ecf80a7917dc0fd441c765177f
#
_entry.id   3ae2a5ecf80a7917dc0fd441c765177f
#
_cell.length_a   1.000
_cell.length_b   1.000
_cell.length_c   1.000
_cell.angle_alpha   90.00
_cell.angle_beta   90.00
_cell.angle_gamma   90.00
#
_symmetry.space_group_name_H-M   'P 1'
#
loop_
_entity.id
_entity.type
_entity.pdbx_description
1 polymer ?
#
loop_
_entity_poly.entity_id
_entity_poly.type
_entity_poly.pdbx_seq_one_letter_code
_entity_poly.pdbx_strand_id
1 'polypeptide(L)' 'NIEETVLNKIMVQQLMDMLESKERKIINLRYFKNKTQSQVAKEMGMTQVQVSRLEKKIMHRLRMEMVRYE' A
#
# COMPACT_ATOMS: atom_id res chain seq x y z
N ASN A 1 7.83 -7.34 20.32
CA ASN A 1 6.82 -8.24 20.88
C ASN A 1 6.21 -9.09 19.78
N ILE A 2 6.18 -10.42 20.01
CA ILE A 2 5.70 -11.38 19.01
C ILE A 2 4.20 -11.21 18.76
N GLU A 3 3.40 -11.01 19.80
CA GLU A 3 1.96 -10.81 19.67
C GLU A 3 1.63 -9.56 18.86
N GLU A 4 2.31 -8.48 19.15
CA GLU A 4 2.13 -7.23 18.43
C GLU A 4 2.51 -7.39 16.95
N THR A 5 3.60 -8.11 16.67
CA THR A 5 4.04 -8.37 15.31
C THR A 5 3.00 -9.19 14.53
N VAL A 6 2.43 -10.21 15.16
CA VAL A 6 1.40 -11.06 14.55
C VAL A 6 0.13 -10.26 14.28
N LEU A 7 -0.31 -9.47 15.26
CA LEU A 7 -1.50 -8.60 15.09
C LEU A 7 -1.29 -7.58 13.99
N ASN A 8 -0.09 -6.99 13.90
CA ASN A 8 0.23 -6.04 12.85
C ASN A 8 0.21 -6.70 11.46
N LYS A 9 0.68 -7.95 11.35
CA LYS A 9 0.63 -8.68 10.08
C LYS A 9 -0.81 -8.96 9.66
N ILE A 10 -1.66 -9.36 10.60
CA ILE A 10 -3.08 -9.61 10.32
C ILE A 10 -3.76 -8.31 9.86
N MET A 11 -3.50 -7.21 10.57
CA MET A 11 -4.05 -5.91 10.24
C MET A 11 -3.61 -5.45 8.84
N VAL A 12 -2.32 -5.57 8.53
CA VAL A 12 -1.78 -5.21 7.21
C VAL A 12 -2.44 -6.07 6.13
N GLN A 13 -2.59 -7.37 6.37
CA GLN A 13 -3.23 -8.26 5.41
C GLN A 13 -4.68 -7.85 5.15
N GLN A 14 -5.43 -7.54 6.20
CA GLN A 14 -6.82 -7.06 6.08
C GLN A 14 -6.89 -5.75 5.31
N LEU A 15 -5.98 -4.82 5.57
CA LEU A 15 -5.92 -3.56 4.86
C LEU A 15 -5.60 -3.78 3.38
N MET A 16 -4.66 -4.68 3.08
CA MET A 16 -4.31 -5.00 1.70
C MET A 16 -5.47 -5.65 0.95
N ASP A 17 -6.26 -6.46 1.64
CA ASP A 17 -7.44 -7.12 1.05
C ASP A 17 -8.52 -6.13 0.64
N MET A 18 -8.55 -4.93 1.22
CA MET A 18 -9.48 -3.87 0.84
C MET A 18 -9.11 -3.21 -0.48
N LEU A 19 -7.86 -3.35 -0.90
CA LEU A 19 -7.35 -2.69 -2.09
C LEU A 19 -7.65 -3.50 -3.35
N GLU A 20 -7.80 -2.79 -4.47
CA GLU A 20 -7.88 -3.43 -5.77
C GLU A 20 -6.51 -4.01 -6.16
N SER A 21 -6.49 -4.95 -7.10
CA SER A 21 -5.25 -5.62 -7.54
C SER A 21 -4.16 -4.62 -7.93
N LYS A 22 -4.54 -3.58 -8.67
CA LYS A 22 -3.61 -2.54 -9.13
C LYS A 22 -3.01 -1.78 -7.94
N GLU A 23 -3.86 -1.45 -6.98
CA GLU A 23 -3.44 -0.73 -5.78
C GLU A 23 -2.49 -1.58 -4.91
N ARG A 24 -2.83 -2.86 -4.72
CA ARG A 24 -1.97 -3.79 -4.00
C ARG A 24 -0.61 -3.92 -4.66
N LYS A 25 -0.57 -3.99 -5.98
CA LYS A 25 0.67 -4.11 -6.73
C LYS A 25 1.56 -2.88 -6.51
N ILE A 26 0.97 -1.69 -6.54
CA ILE A 26 1.71 -0.45 -6.30
C ILE A 26 2.31 -0.44 -4.90
N ILE A 27 1.54 -0.77 -3.88
CA ILE A 27 2.01 -0.82 -2.50
C ILE A 27 3.10 -1.87 -2.34
N ASN A 28 2.91 -3.05 -2.92
CA ASN A 28 3.90 -4.12 -2.87
C ASN A 28 5.23 -3.67 -3.47
N LEU A 29 5.21 -3.05 -4.65
CA LEU A 29 6.42 -2.58 -5.32
C LEU A 29 7.10 -1.47 -4.54
N ARG A 30 6.34 -0.55 -3.95
CA ARG A 30 6.89 0.59 -3.22
C ARG A 30 7.45 0.20 -1.85
N TYR A 31 6.72 -0.59 -1.08
CA TYR A 31 7.06 -0.82 0.33
C TYR A 31 7.70 -2.17 0.61
N PHE A 32 7.41 -3.17 -0.19
CA PHE A 32 8.01 -4.49 0.01
C PHE A 32 9.20 -4.73 -0.93
N LYS A 33 9.17 -4.15 -2.12
CA LYS A 33 10.26 -4.28 -3.10
C LYS A 33 11.18 -3.06 -3.15
N ASN A 34 10.85 -2.02 -2.39
CA ASN A 34 11.65 -0.79 -2.27
C ASN A 34 11.90 -0.09 -3.62
N LYS A 35 10.95 -0.17 -4.53
CA LYS A 35 11.07 0.51 -5.83
C LYS A 35 10.67 1.97 -5.70
N THR A 36 11.27 2.82 -6.53
CA THR A 36 10.91 4.23 -6.60
C THR A 36 9.58 4.39 -7.33
N GLN A 37 8.94 5.55 -7.17
CA GLN A 37 7.70 5.85 -7.89
C GLN A 37 7.92 5.80 -9.41
N SER A 38 9.07 6.26 -9.88
CA SER A 38 9.42 6.22 -11.30
C SER A 38 9.55 4.78 -11.81
N GLN A 39 10.17 3.90 -11.02
CA GLN A 39 10.30 2.48 -11.37
C GLN A 39 8.93 1.80 -11.41
N VAL A 40 8.09 2.08 -10.42
CA VAL A 40 6.72 1.54 -10.37
C VAL A 40 5.91 2.02 -11.58
N ALA A 41 6.02 3.30 -11.91
CA ALA A 41 5.32 3.89 -13.05
C ALA A 41 5.70 3.16 -14.34
N LYS A 42 6.98 2.96 -14.55
CA LYS A 42 7.49 2.27 -15.73
C LYS A 42 6.96 0.84 -15.81
N GLU A 43 6.99 0.13 -14.70
CA GLU A 43 6.53 -1.27 -14.62
C GLU A 43 5.03 -1.39 -14.84
N MET A 44 4.26 -0.42 -14.37
CA MET A 44 2.80 -0.42 -14.43
C MET A 44 2.23 0.26 -15.69
N GLY A 45 3.09 0.83 -16.54
CA GLY A 45 2.64 1.57 -17.70
C GLY A 45 1.93 2.88 -17.35
N MET A 46 2.36 3.53 -16.28
CA MET A 46 1.78 4.76 -15.76
C MET A 46 2.83 5.87 -15.76
N THR A 47 2.39 7.11 -15.53
CA THR A 47 3.32 8.20 -15.27
C THR A 47 3.68 8.22 -13.78
N GLN A 48 4.82 8.81 -13.46
CA GLN A 48 5.24 8.97 -12.06
C GLN A 48 4.23 9.82 -11.26
N VAL A 49 3.64 10.84 -11.90
CA VAL A 49 2.62 11.68 -11.27
C VAL A 49 1.37 10.87 -10.93
N GLN A 50 0.95 9.99 -11.85
CA GLN A 50 -0.21 9.10 -11.61
C GLN A 50 0.07 8.16 -10.43
N VAL A 51 1.26 7.58 -10.38
CA VAL A 51 1.65 6.70 -9.25
C VAL A 51 1.66 7.48 -7.94
N SER A 52 2.22 8.69 -7.94
CA SER A 52 2.26 9.53 -6.75
C SER A 52 0.87 9.87 -6.23
N ARG A 53 -0.04 10.25 -7.11
CA ARG A 53 -1.42 10.58 -6.74
C ARG A 53 -2.17 9.36 -6.21
N LEU A 54 -2.02 8.23 -6.89
CA LEU A 54 -2.68 7.00 -6.48
C LEU A 54 -2.14 6.49 -5.15
N GLU A 55 -0.83 6.57 -4.94
CA GLU A 55 -0.20 6.20 -3.68
C GLU A 55 -0.75 7.03 -2.51
N LYS A 56 -0.89 8.34 -2.69
CA LYS A 56 -1.46 9.22 -1.66
C LYS A 56 -2.90 8.84 -1.34
N LYS A 57 -3.69 8.54 -2.36
CA LYS A 57 -5.08 8.13 -2.19
C LYS A 57 -5.17 6.81 -1.43
N ILE A 58 -4.33 5.84 -1.78
CA ILE A 58 -4.27 4.54 -1.11
C ILE A 58 -3.89 4.73 0.36
N MET A 59 -2.84 5.49 0.63
CA MET A 59 -2.37 5.72 1.99
C MET A 59 -3.42 6.42 2.84
N HIS A 60 -4.16 7.35 2.26
CA HIS A 60 -5.26 8.01 2.97
C HIS A 60 -6.35 7.00 3.36
N ARG A 61 -6.75 6.14 2.44
CA ARG A 61 -7.75 5.09 2.72
C ARG A 61 -7.27 4.14 3.82
N LEU A 62 -6.00 3.72 3.76
CA LEU A 62 -5.44 2.82 4.75
C LEU A 62 -5.39 3.47 6.13
N ARG A 63 -5.04 4.75 6.21
CA ARG A 63 -5.06 5.49 7.48
C ARG A 63 -6.45 5.57 8.07
N MET A 64 -7.45 5.86 7.25
CA MET A 64 -8.83 5.93 7.70
C MET A 64 -9.32 4.59 8.24
N GLU A 65 -8.92 3.49 7.62
CA GLU A 65 -9.26 2.16 8.13
C GLU A 65 -8.50 1.82 9.41
N MET A 66 -7.24 2.21 9.52
CA MET A 66 -6.46 1.96 10.73
C MET A 66 -7.08 2.62 11.97
N VAL A 67 -7.70 3.78 11.81
CA VAL A 67 -8.37 4.48 12.90
C VAL A 67 -9.48 3.63 13.50
N ARG A 68 -10.12 2.76 12.72
CA ARG A 68 -11.19 1.89 13.20
C ARG A 68 -10.70 0.84 14.19
N TYR A 69 -9.41 0.53 14.18
CA TYR A 69 -8.81 -0.48 15.06
C TYR A 69 -8.29 0.11 16.37
N GLU A 70 -8.36 1.41 16.51
CA GLU A 70 -8.04 2.10 17.76
C GLU A 70 -9.29 2.25 18.61
#